data_f537b61ebbe08835c7dc061ef18fcebe
#
_entry.id   f537b61ebbe08835c7dc061ef18fcebe
#
_cell.length_a   1.000
_cell.length_b   1.000
_cell.length_c   1.000
_cell.angle_alpha   90.00
_cell.angle_beta   90.00
_cell.angle_gamma   90.00
#
_symmetry.space_group_name_H-M   'P 1'
#
loop_
_entity.id
_entity.type
_entity.pdbx_description
1 polymer ?
#
loop_
_entity_poly.entity_id
_entity_poly.type
_entity_poly.pdbx_seq_one_letter_code
_entity_poly.pdbx_strand_id
1 'polypeptide(L)'
;NGAYIDALADLGFGFIEIGTVTPKPQPGNDKPRMFRLVNDEALINRMGFNNQGADVAAGRLSHLKNTQGVIIGGNIGKNKVTPNEEAVNDYIYCFHALYDYVDYFVVNVSSPNTPGLRDLQEKGPLMHILNTLQDLNAQKSTAKPILLKIAPDLTDSQLDDIVDIVTETKIAGLIATNTTISREGLQSDPNLVKEMGGVSGKPLTKRSTEVIKYIHEKSNGSFPIIGVG
;
A
#
# COMPACT_ATOMS: atom_id res chain seq x y z
N ASN A 1 12.69 -3.13 -3.69
CA ASN A 1 12.40 -2.84 -5.10
C ASN A 1 13.00 -1.50 -5.57
N GLY A 2 12.82 -0.38 -4.88
CA GLY A 2 13.33 0.93 -5.31
C GLY A 2 14.83 1.02 -5.61
N ALA A 3 15.63 0.02 -5.25
CA ALA A 3 17.05 -0.07 -5.59
C ALA A 3 17.32 -0.83 -6.90
N TYR A 4 16.29 -1.43 -7.51
CA TYR A 4 16.44 -2.36 -8.64
C TYR A 4 15.46 -2.05 -9.78
N ILE A 5 15.02 -0.80 -9.92
CA ILE A 5 14.00 -0.41 -10.90
C ILE A 5 14.46 -0.70 -12.32
N ASP A 6 15.71 -0.31 -12.69
CA ASP A 6 16.25 -0.59 -14.02
C ASP A 6 16.21 -2.08 -14.36
N ALA A 7 16.65 -2.94 -13.42
CA ALA A 7 16.64 -4.39 -13.62
C ALA A 7 15.22 -4.97 -13.67
N LEU A 8 14.26 -4.38 -12.93
CA LEU A 8 12.87 -4.80 -12.98
C LEU A 8 12.19 -4.35 -14.29
N ALA A 9 12.54 -3.17 -14.79
CA ALA A 9 12.06 -2.67 -16.07
C ALA A 9 12.46 -3.61 -17.23
N ASP A 10 13.71 -4.11 -17.20
CA ASP A 10 14.23 -5.06 -18.19
C ASP A 10 13.47 -6.42 -18.20
N LEU A 11 12.73 -6.73 -17.13
CA LEU A 11 11.88 -7.94 -17.06
C LEU A 11 10.53 -7.77 -17.78
N GLY A 12 10.21 -6.60 -18.32
CA GLY A 12 9.01 -6.35 -19.10
C GLY A 12 7.74 -6.06 -18.29
N PHE A 13 7.88 -5.62 -17.02
CA PHE A 13 6.73 -5.14 -16.25
C PHE A 13 6.16 -3.85 -16.85
N GLY A 14 4.83 -3.74 -16.94
CA GLY A 14 4.17 -2.52 -17.41
C GLY A 14 4.22 -1.37 -16.40
N PHE A 15 4.31 -1.70 -15.11
CA PHE A 15 4.52 -0.73 -14.04
C PHE A 15 5.25 -1.37 -12.85
N ILE A 16 5.90 -0.54 -12.03
CA ILE A 16 6.64 -0.95 -10.84
C ILE A 16 6.24 -0.04 -9.68
N GLU A 17 5.72 -0.62 -8.61
CA GLU A 17 5.43 0.12 -7.37
C GLU A 17 6.60 -0.03 -6.41
N ILE A 18 7.21 1.09 -6.02
CA ILE A 18 8.23 1.12 -4.96
C ILE A 18 7.57 1.33 -3.59
N GLY A 19 8.22 0.88 -2.54
CA GLY A 19 7.79 1.15 -1.17
C GLY A 19 7.37 -0.10 -0.40
N THR A 20 6.70 0.13 0.69
CA THR A 20 6.24 1.43 1.24
C THR A 20 7.43 2.26 1.67
N VAL A 21 7.41 3.51 1.27
CA VAL A 21 8.41 4.52 1.65
C VAL A 21 7.87 5.36 2.79
N THR A 22 8.70 5.64 3.79
CA THR A 22 8.37 6.53 4.92
C THR A 22 9.33 7.73 4.91
N PRO A 23 9.00 8.86 5.56
CA PRO A 23 9.89 10.03 5.57
C PRO A 23 11.31 9.68 6.02
N LYS A 24 11.43 9.09 7.19
CA LYS A 24 12.72 8.68 7.78
C LYS A 24 13.00 7.21 7.50
N PRO A 25 14.28 6.81 7.39
CA PRO A 25 14.64 5.40 7.30
C PRO A 25 14.18 4.65 8.54
N GLN A 26 13.76 3.39 8.34
CA GLN A 26 13.45 2.49 9.45
C GLN A 26 13.82 1.04 9.12
N PRO A 27 14.30 0.26 10.11
CA PRO A 27 14.77 -1.11 9.89
C PRO A 27 13.63 -2.10 9.61
N GLY A 28 12.40 -1.72 9.94
CA GLY A 28 11.26 -2.63 10.02
C GLY A 28 11.24 -3.42 11.32
N ASN A 29 10.46 -4.49 11.34
CA ASN A 29 10.37 -5.37 12.51
C ASN A 29 11.57 -6.33 12.59
N ASP A 30 11.80 -6.91 13.78
CA ASP A 30 12.88 -7.84 14.03
C ASP A 30 12.77 -9.12 13.19
N LYS A 31 13.92 -9.73 12.93
CA LYS A 31 13.99 -11.03 12.25
C LYS A 31 13.89 -12.18 13.27
N PRO A 32 13.32 -13.33 12.87
CA PRO A 32 12.70 -13.66 11.57
C PRO A 32 11.39 -12.91 11.36
N ARG A 33 11.14 -12.47 10.14
CA ARG A 33 9.96 -11.67 9.79
C ARG A 33 9.27 -12.11 8.49
N MET A 34 9.63 -13.29 8.00
CA MET A 34 9.00 -13.94 6.86
C MET A 34 8.97 -15.44 7.11
N PHE A 35 7.80 -16.04 6.98
CA PHE A 35 7.55 -17.45 7.26
C PHE A 35 6.80 -18.07 6.09
N ARG A 36 7.29 -19.23 5.64
CA ARG A 36 6.74 -19.92 4.49
C ARG A 36 5.79 -21.03 4.96
N LEU A 37 4.55 -20.95 4.53
CA LEU A 37 3.50 -21.95 4.78
C LEU A 37 3.34 -22.82 3.54
N VAL A 38 4.21 -23.81 3.40
CA VAL A 38 4.34 -24.62 2.16
C VAL A 38 3.04 -25.34 1.86
N ASN A 39 2.40 -25.97 2.85
CA ASN A 39 1.17 -26.74 2.67
C ASN A 39 -0.02 -25.85 2.23
N ASP A 40 0.04 -24.55 2.52
CA ASP A 40 -1.00 -23.59 2.18
C ASP A 40 -0.66 -22.75 0.94
N GLU A 41 0.49 -22.97 0.31
CA GLU A 41 1.00 -22.13 -0.78
C GLU A 41 0.96 -20.64 -0.38
N ALA A 42 1.47 -20.33 0.84
CA ALA A 42 1.31 -19.01 1.46
C ALA A 42 2.58 -18.53 2.17
N LEU A 43 2.58 -17.25 2.49
CA LEU A 43 3.61 -16.60 3.29
C LEU A 43 2.96 -15.78 4.42
N ILE A 44 3.55 -15.82 5.61
CA ILE A 44 3.33 -14.80 6.64
C ILE A 44 4.51 -13.85 6.61
N ASN A 45 4.24 -12.55 6.58
CA ASN A 45 5.27 -11.54 6.72
C ASN A 45 4.90 -10.48 7.78
N ARG A 46 5.94 -9.98 8.46
CA ARG A 46 5.86 -8.83 9.35
C ARG A 46 7.02 -7.87 9.06
N MET A 47 7.14 -7.44 7.80
CA MET A 47 8.27 -6.61 7.34
C MET A 47 8.35 -5.26 8.07
N GLY A 48 7.20 -4.59 8.31
CA GLY A 48 7.16 -3.34 9.08
C GLY A 48 7.75 -2.15 8.33
N PHE A 49 7.53 -2.07 7.01
CA PHE A 49 7.98 -0.98 6.15
C PHE A 49 9.48 -0.69 6.25
N ASN A 50 10.32 -1.74 6.21
CA ASN A 50 11.77 -1.54 6.17
C ASN A 50 12.17 -0.79 4.90
N ASN A 51 12.71 0.40 5.07
CA ASN A 51 13.13 1.27 3.96
C ASN A 51 14.20 2.28 4.41
N GLN A 52 14.80 2.99 3.46
CA GLN A 52 15.88 3.94 3.70
C GLN A 52 15.43 5.40 3.71
N GLY A 53 14.12 5.63 3.76
CA GLY A 53 13.53 6.97 3.77
C GLY A 53 13.27 7.55 2.39
N ALA A 54 12.43 8.59 2.37
CA ALA A 54 11.94 9.20 1.15
C ALA A 54 13.05 9.89 0.34
N ASP A 55 13.98 10.57 1.00
CA ASP A 55 15.08 11.28 0.32
C ASP A 55 16.01 10.31 -0.40
N VAL A 56 16.33 9.16 0.22
CA VAL A 56 17.14 8.13 -0.42
C VAL A 56 16.39 7.49 -1.59
N ALA A 57 15.08 7.30 -1.46
CA ALA A 57 14.27 6.80 -2.57
C ALA A 57 14.25 7.80 -3.75
N ALA A 58 14.00 9.08 -3.48
CA ALA A 58 14.04 10.15 -4.47
C ALA A 58 15.42 10.23 -5.17
N GLY A 59 16.51 10.21 -4.39
CA GLY A 59 17.86 10.22 -4.93
C GLY A 59 18.17 9.03 -5.86
N ARG A 60 17.61 7.85 -5.60
CA ARG A 60 17.73 6.71 -6.51
C ARG A 60 16.92 6.87 -7.78
N LEU A 61 15.69 7.34 -7.64
CA LEU A 61 14.81 7.59 -8.78
C LEU A 61 15.37 8.65 -9.72
N SER A 62 16.02 9.70 -9.19
CA SER A 62 16.64 10.76 -10.01
C SER A 62 17.82 10.27 -10.87
N HIS A 63 18.40 9.10 -10.56
CA HIS A 63 19.53 8.51 -11.28
C HIS A 63 19.13 7.33 -12.18
N LEU A 64 17.83 7.06 -12.34
CA LEU A 64 17.39 6.02 -13.27
C LEU A 64 17.81 6.35 -14.69
N LYS A 65 18.47 5.40 -15.34
CA LYS A 65 19.07 5.59 -16.69
C LYS A 65 18.11 5.25 -17.80
N ASN A 66 17.27 4.27 -17.58
CA ASN A 66 16.35 3.78 -18.59
C ASN A 66 15.15 3.08 -17.96
N THR A 67 14.03 3.78 -17.88
CA THR A 67 12.78 3.19 -17.41
C THR A 67 12.04 2.45 -18.53
N GLN A 68 12.50 2.54 -19.79
CA GLN A 68 11.83 1.95 -20.97
C GLN A 68 10.33 2.29 -21.06
N GLY A 69 9.90 3.41 -20.49
CA GLY A 69 8.50 3.79 -20.43
C GLY A 69 7.70 3.07 -19.36
N VAL A 70 8.36 2.37 -18.42
CA VAL A 70 7.70 1.73 -17.27
C VAL A 70 7.12 2.79 -16.34
N ILE A 71 5.86 2.63 -15.99
CA ILE A 71 5.17 3.49 -15.02
C ILE A 71 5.67 3.18 -13.61
N ILE A 72 6.04 4.22 -12.85
CA ILE A 72 6.56 4.08 -11.48
C ILE A 72 5.53 4.60 -10.48
N GLY A 73 5.06 3.70 -9.59
CA GLY A 73 4.22 4.04 -8.45
C GLY A 73 5.04 4.30 -7.19
N GLY A 74 4.69 5.35 -6.45
CA GLY A 74 5.24 5.67 -5.15
C GLY A 74 4.27 5.26 -4.03
N ASN A 75 4.49 4.10 -3.41
CA ASN A 75 3.71 3.67 -2.25
C ASN A 75 4.27 4.33 -0.99
N ILE A 76 3.48 5.17 -0.35
CA ILE A 76 3.87 6.00 0.79
C ILE A 76 3.09 5.63 2.06
N GLY A 77 3.75 5.78 3.20
CA GLY A 77 3.17 5.49 4.50
C GLY A 77 3.86 6.24 5.63
N LYS A 78 3.28 6.19 6.83
CA LYS A 78 3.90 6.82 8.00
C LYS A 78 5.00 5.98 8.61
N ASN A 79 5.97 6.63 9.26
CA ASN A 79 6.93 5.95 10.11
C ASN A 79 6.24 5.24 11.29
N LYS A 80 6.85 4.16 11.77
CA LYS A 80 6.33 3.39 12.92
C LYS A 80 6.22 4.24 14.19
N VAL A 81 7.16 5.17 14.38
CA VAL A 81 7.24 6.03 15.57
C VAL A 81 6.33 7.26 15.50
N THR A 82 5.79 7.61 14.34
CA THR A 82 4.87 8.73 14.18
C THR A 82 3.50 8.36 14.73
N PRO A 83 2.91 9.11 15.67
CA PRO A 83 1.56 8.87 16.14
C PRO A 83 0.53 9.10 15.03
N ASN A 84 -0.66 8.51 15.16
CA ASN A 84 -1.68 8.59 14.10
C ASN A 84 -2.20 10.01 13.89
N GLU A 85 -2.23 10.83 14.92
CA GLU A 85 -2.64 12.25 14.89
C GLU A 85 -1.72 13.09 14.00
N GLU A 86 -0.46 12.66 13.86
CA GLU A 86 0.55 13.34 13.04
C GLU A 86 0.80 12.64 11.70
N ALA A 87 0.09 11.54 11.44
CA ALA A 87 0.33 10.70 10.26
C ALA A 87 0.31 11.49 8.95
N VAL A 88 -0.60 12.44 8.81
CA VAL A 88 -0.73 13.27 7.59
C VAL A 88 0.57 13.94 7.19
N ASN A 89 1.40 14.37 8.16
CA ASN A 89 2.68 15.03 7.91
C ASN A 89 3.67 14.09 7.20
N ASP A 90 3.65 12.82 7.56
CA ASP A 90 4.51 11.79 6.93
C ASP A 90 4.10 11.55 5.47
N TYR A 91 2.80 11.51 5.19
CA TYR A 91 2.30 11.38 3.81
C TYR A 91 2.64 12.62 2.98
N ILE A 92 2.47 13.82 3.53
CA ILE A 92 2.85 15.10 2.88
C ILE A 92 4.35 15.09 2.53
N TYR A 93 5.20 14.73 3.49
CA TYR A 93 6.64 14.68 3.26
C TYR A 93 7.00 13.73 2.13
N CYS A 94 6.49 12.49 2.16
CA CYS A 94 6.75 11.50 1.11
C CYS A 94 6.20 11.95 -0.25
N PHE A 95 5.02 12.59 -0.27
CA PHE A 95 4.43 13.14 -1.48
C PHE A 95 5.35 14.17 -2.14
N HIS A 96 5.85 15.13 -1.37
CA HIS A 96 6.75 16.15 -1.91
C HIS A 96 8.09 15.57 -2.36
N ALA A 97 8.69 14.70 -1.57
CA ALA A 97 10.00 14.10 -1.86
C ALA A 97 10.00 13.25 -3.13
N LEU A 98 8.90 12.57 -3.42
CA LEU A 98 8.81 11.63 -4.56
C LEU A 98 8.09 12.22 -5.77
N TYR A 99 7.47 13.40 -5.64
CA TYR A 99 6.58 13.95 -6.65
C TYR A 99 7.18 13.97 -8.07
N ASP A 100 8.40 14.42 -8.22
CA ASP A 100 9.04 14.59 -9.54
C ASP A 100 9.50 13.25 -10.16
N TYR A 101 9.44 12.16 -9.39
CA TYR A 101 10.09 10.89 -9.74
C TYR A 101 9.13 9.72 -9.92
N VAL A 102 7.85 9.88 -9.59
CA VAL A 102 6.84 8.81 -9.73
C VAL A 102 5.69 9.27 -10.62
N ASP A 103 5.00 8.32 -11.24
CA ASP A 103 3.88 8.61 -12.13
C ASP A 103 2.54 8.61 -11.38
N TYR A 104 2.42 7.88 -10.28
CA TYR A 104 1.26 7.86 -9.40
C TYR A 104 1.67 7.62 -7.95
N PHE A 105 0.77 7.93 -7.02
CA PHE A 105 0.96 7.67 -5.59
C PHE A 105 0.01 6.61 -5.07
N VAL A 106 0.47 5.89 -4.04
CA VAL A 106 -0.36 4.95 -3.29
C VAL A 106 -0.30 5.31 -1.82
N VAL A 107 -1.45 5.66 -1.25
CA VAL A 107 -1.61 5.87 0.19
C VAL A 107 -1.83 4.52 0.86
N ASN A 108 -0.84 4.07 1.64
CA ASN A 108 -0.88 2.78 2.30
C ASN A 108 -1.18 2.92 3.80
N VAL A 109 -2.44 2.67 4.15
CA VAL A 109 -2.95 2.64 5.53
C VAL A 109 -3.33 1.23 5.99
N SER A 110 -3.00 0.19 5.20
CA SER A 110 -3.60 -1.15 5.33
C SER A 110 -2.65 -2.22 5.87
N SER A 111 -1.38 -1.90 6.15
CA SER A 111 -0.44 -2.90 6.66
C SER A 111 -0.80 -3.34 8.08
N PRO A 112 -0.87 -4.66 8.35
CA PRO A 112 -1.07 -5.16 9.70
C PRO A 112 0.21 -5.12 10.55
N ASN A 113 1.33 -4.76 9.96
CA ASN A 113 2.68 -4.90 10.54
C ASN A 113 3.21 -3.60 11.18
N THR A 114 2.41 -2.55 11.19
CA THR A 114 2.68 -1.28 11.86
C THR A 114 1.55 -1.04 12.86
N PRO A 115 1.86 -0.95 14.18
CA PRO A 115 0.83 -0.78 15.20
C PRO A 115 -0.07 0.44 14.91
N GLY A 116 -1.37 0.27 15.07
CA GLY A 116 -2.39 1.32 14.90
C GLY A 116 -2.55 1.86 13.47
N LEU A 117 -1.76 1.42 12.49
CA LEU A 117 -1.86 1.95 11.13
C LEU A 117 -3.24 1.76 10.51
N ARG A 118 -3.87 0.62 10.76
CA ARG A 118 -5.19 0.30 10.21
C ARG A 118 -6.31 1.16 10.76
N ASP A 119 -6.12 1.82 11.91
CA ASP A 119 -7.08 2.77 12.46
C ASP A 119 -7.22 4.00 11.55
N LEU A 120 -6.18 4.28 10.74
CA LEU A 120 -6.24 5.33 9.71
C LEU A 120 -7.17 4.98 8.53
N GLN A 121 -7.71 3.76 8.45
CA GLN A 121 -8.74 3.38 7.47
C GLN A 121 -10.14 3.85 7.88
N GLU A 122 -10.33 4.32 9.12
CA GLU A 122 -11.58 4.96 9.53
C GLU A 122 -11.85 6.22 8.70
N LYS A 123 -13.13 6.49 8.41
CA LYS A 123 -13.55 7.53 7.45
C LYS A 123 -12.92 8.90 7.74
N GLY A 124 -12.94 9.37 8.98
CA GLY A 124 -12.42 10.70 9.35
C GLY A 124 -10.93 10.87 9.07
N PRO A 125 -10.05 10.08 9.70
CA PRO A 125 -8.61 10.15 9.49
C PRO A 125 -8.21 9.93 8.02
N LEU A 126 -8.86 8.98 7.33
CA LEU A 126 -8.55 8.67 5.95
C LEU A 126 -8.90 9.82 5.01
N MET A 127 -10.10 10.41 5.16
CA MET A 127 -10.49 11.57 4.37
C MET A 127 -9.57 12.77 4.59
N HIS A 128 -9.10 12.97 5.82
CA HIS A 128 -8.15 14.04 6.11
C HIS A 128 -6.84 13.86 5.34
N ILE A 129 -6.26 12.65 5.34
CA ILE A 129 -5.04 12.36 4.58
C ILE A 129 -5.26 12.56 3.09
N LEU A 130 -6.33 11.97 2.53
CA LEU A 130 -6.57 11.99 1.10
C LEU A 130 -6.90 13.38 0.58
N ASN A 131 -7.75 14.15 1.27
CA ASN A 131 -8.08 15.52 0.88
C ASN A 131 -6.83 16.42 0.95
N THR A 132 -6.02 16.30 2.00
CA THR A 132 -4.77 17.06 2.11
C THR A 132 -3.84 16.78 0.93
N LEU A 133 -3.67 15.51 0.55
CA LEU A 133 -2.84 15.15 -0.60
C LEU A 133 -3.44 15.60 -1.93
N GLN A 134 -4.76 15.55 -2.10
CA GLN A 134 -5.44 16.07 -3.29
C GLN A 134 -5.28 17.60 -3.41
N ASP A 135 -5.40 18.35 -2.32
CA ASP A 135 -5.19 19.81 -2.30
C ASP A 135 -3.76 20.18 -2.70
N LEU A 136 -2.76 19.44 -2.20
CA LEU A 136 -1.36 19.59 -2.60
C LEU A 136 -1.14 19.20 -4.07
N ASN A 137 -1.77 18.16 -4.52
CA ASN A 137 -1.69 17.66 -5.89
C ASN A 137 -2.30 18.67 -6.89
N ALA A 138 -3.40 19.30 -6.52
CA ALA A 138 -4.05 20.33 -7.34
C ALA A 138 -3.21 21.61 -7.51
N GLN A 139 -2.28 21.87 -6.60
CA GLN A 139 -1.34 23.00 -6.69
C GLN A 139 -0.14 22.74 -7.59
N LYS A 140 0.02 21.52 -8.08
CA LYS A 140 1.13 21.13 -8.96
C LYS A 140 0.80 21.43 -10.42
N SER A 141 1.83 21.61 -11.24
CA SER A 141 1.69 21.86 -12.68
C SER A 141 0.98 20.71 -13.41
N THR A 142 1.14 19.48 -12.92
CA THR A 142 0.48 18.29 -13.46
C THR A 142 0.05 17.41 -12.29
N ALA A 143 -1.24 17.29 -12.07
CA ALA A 143 -1.75 16.41 -11.03
C ALA A 143 -1.44 14.94 -11.35
N LYS A 144 -1.03 14.17 -10.34
CA LYS A 144 -0.74 12.73 -10.47
C LYS A 144 -1.86 11.88 -9.87
N PRO A 145 -2.17 10.71 -10.43
CA PRO A 145 -3.14 9.80 -9.81
C PRO A 145 -2.74 9.44 -8.38
N ILE A 146 -3.68 9.52 -7.45
CA ILE A 146 -3.54 9.03 -6.07
C ILE A 146 -4.47 7.84 -5.91
N LEU A 147 -3.93 6.70 -5.46
CA LEU A 147 -4.65 5.47 -5.19
C LEU A 147 -4.61 5.17 -3.69
N LEU A 148 -5.65 4.53 -3.18
CA LEU A 148 -5.71 4.05 -1.80
C LEU A 148 -5.53 2.53 -1.77
N LYS A 149 -4.63 2.02 -0.92
CA LYS A 149 -4.43 0.58 -0.72
C LYS A 149 -5.13 0.11 0.55
N ILE A 150 -6.06 -0.82 0.38
CA ILE A 150 -6.95 -1.31 1.45
C ILE A 150 -6.60 -2.72 1.93
N ALA A 151 -7.03 -3.03 3.17
CA ALA A 151 -6.93 -4.36 3.74
C ALA A 151 -8.08 -5.27 3.25
N PRO A 152 -7.87 -6.61 3.19
CA PRO A 152 -8.93 -7.54 2.84
C PRO A 152 -9.90 -7.80 3.99
N ASP A 153 -9.49 -7.46 5.23
CA ASP A 153 -10.21 -7.80 6.46
C ASP A 153 -11.33 -6.80 6.82
N LEU A 154 -11.64 -5.87 5.92
CA LEU A 154 -12.72 -4.90 6.09
C LEU A 154 -14.09 -5.57 6.02
N THR A 155 -15.02 -5.10 6.85
CA THR A 155 -16.45 -5.48 6.78
C THR A 155 -17.12 -4.82 5.57
N ASP A 156 -18.31 -5.32 5.19
CA ASP A 156 -19.05 -4.73 4.06
C ASP A 156 -19.39 -3.25 4.32
N SER A 157 -19.76 -2.89 5.54
CA SER A 157 -19.97 -1.47 5.92
C SER A 157 -18.72 -0.62 5.75
N GLN A 158 -17.55 -1.15 6.11
CA GLN A 158 -16.29 -0.44 5.90
C GLN A 158 -15.91 -0.35 4.42
N LEU A 159 -16.28 -1.37 3.61
CA LEU A 159 -16.10 -1.31 2.16
C LEU A 159 -17.04 -0.27 1.52
N ASP A 160 -18.25 -0.09 2.05
CA ASP A 160 -19.15 0.99 1.65
C ASP A 160 -18.52 2.36 1.95
N ASP A 161 -17.98 2.55 3.15
CA ASP A 161 -17.25 3.78 3.51
C ASP A 161 -16.07 4.04 2.56
N ILE A 162 -15.33 2.99 2.15
CA ILE A 162 -14.23 3.14 1.18
C ILE A 162 -14.75 3.65 -0.17
N VAL A 163 -15.86 3.13 -0.67
CA VAL A 163 -16.46 3.60 -1.94
C VAL A 163 -16.86 5.08 -1.84
N ASP A 164 -17.48 5.47 -0.73
CA ASP A 164 -17.85 6.85 -0.46
C ASP A 164 -16.61 7.75 -0.41
N ILE A 165 -15.56 7.34 0.32
CA ILE A 165 -14.31 8.09 0.46
C ILE A 165 -13.66 8.32 -0.90
N VAL A 166 -13.55 7.29 -1.75
CA VAL A 166 -12.98 7.45 -3.11
C VAL A 166 -13.77 8.46 -3.91
N THR A 167 -15.10 8.41 -3.82
CA THR A 167 -16.00 9.30 -4.55
C THR A 167 -15.90 10.74 -4.04
N GLU A 168 -15.94 10.94 -2.73
CA GLU A 168 -15.90 12.25 -2.09
C GLU A 168 -14.54 12.95 -2.26
N THR A 169 -13.44 12.20 -2.10
CA THR A 169 -12.07 12.74 -2.22
C THR A 169 -11.57 12.83 -3.66
N LYS A 170 -12.28 12.21 -4.61
CA LYS A 170 -11.91 12.17 -6.03
C LYS A 170 -10.50 11.64 -6.30
N ILE A 171 -10.00 10.74 -5.44
CA ILE A 171 -8.77 10.01 -5.75
C ILE A 171 -8.98 9.11 -6.97
N ALA A 172 -7.90 8.73 -7.63
CA ALA A 172 -7.95 8.06 -8.92
C ALA A 172 -8.47 6.61 -8.86
N GLY A 173 -8.43 5.94 -7.70
CA GLY A 173 -8.91 4.56 -7.55
C GLY A 173 -8.32 3.84 -6.35
N LEU A 174 -8.37 2.51 -6.40
CA LEU A 174 -7.97 1.63 -5.30
C LEU A 174 -6.91 0.60 -5.71
N ILE A 175 -6.17 0.11 -4.70
CA ILE A 175 -5.43 -1.15 -4.77
C ILE A 175 -6.04 -2.12 -3.75
N ALA A 176 -6.56 -3.22 -4.23
CA ALA A 176 -7.20 -4.26 -3.42
C ALA A 176 -6.58 -5.64 -3.76
N THR A 177 -5.94 -6.29 -2.76
CA THR A 177 -5.86 -5.96 -1.34
C THR A 177 -4.44 -6.07 -0.78
N ASN A 178 -4.23 -5.59 0.45
CA ASN A 178 -3.07 -5.94 1.25
C ASN A 178 -3.20 -7.39 1.77
N THR A 179 -2.27 -7.84 2.61
CA THR A 179 -2.28 -9.14 3.29
C THR A 179 -3.38 -9.22 4.36
N THR A 180 -3.88 -10.44 4.65
CA THR A 180 -4.90 -10.69 5.68
C THR A 180 -4.28 -11.05 7.04
N ILE A 181 -5.00 -10.77 8.12
CA ILE A 181 -4.70 -11.28 9.46
C ILE A 181 -5.42 -12.61 9.75
N SER A 182 -6.32 -13.05 8.88
CA SER A 182 -7.01 -14.33 9.05
C SER A 182 -6.02 -15.50 8.99
N ARG A 183 -6.30 -16.51 9.79
CA ARG A 183 -5.60 -17.80 9.84
C ARG A 183 -6.53 -18.97 9.51
N GLU A 184 -7.74 -18.66 9.12
CA GLU A 184 -8.77 -19.65 8.84
C GLU A 184 -8.37 -20.57 7.70
N GLY A 185 -8.57 -21.87 7.90
CA GLY A 185 -8.31 -22.90 6.89
C GLY A 185 -6.84 -23.26 6.66
N LEU A 186 -5.89 -22.62 7.37
CA LEU A 186 -4.46 -22.94 7.22
C LEU A 186 -4.14 -24.33 7.80
N GLN A 187 -3.33 -25.11 7.06
CA GLN A 187 -2.98 -26.51 7.36
C GLN A 187 -1.48 -26.68 7.68
N SER A 188 -0.67 -25.66 7.56
CA SER A 188 0.76 -25.70 7.89
C SER A 188 1.00 -25.86 9.39
N ASP A 189 2.27 -26.08 9.78
CA ASP A 189 2.67 -26.22 11.18
C ASP A 189 2.02 -25.14 12.07
N PRO A 190 1.29 -25.54 13.12
CA PRO A 190 0.62 -24.62 14.04
C PRO A 190 1.54 -23.56 14.68
N ASN A 191 2.83 -23.86 14.83
CA ASN A 191 3.79 -22.90 15.35
C ASN A 191 4.09 -21.79 14.32
N LEU A 192 4.14 -22.13 13.03
CA LEU A 192 4.27 -21.13 11.97
C LEU A 192 2.98 -20.34 11.78
N VAL A 193 1.82 -21.00 11.81
CA VAL A 193 0.51 -20.36 11.65
C VAL A 193 0.25 -19.32 12.73
N LYS A 194 0.75 -19.52 13.96
CA LYS A 194 0.62 -18.58 15.08
C LYS A 194 1.51 -17.33 14.97
N GLU A 195 2.48 -17.34 14.06
CA GLU A 195 3.36 -16.17 13.88
C GLU A 195 2.57 -14.91 13.53
N MET A 196 2.94 -13.81 14.14
CA MET A 196 2.36 -12.49 13.84
C MET A 196 2.72 -12.05 12.42
N GLY A 197 1.81 -11.33 11.78
CA GLY A 197 2.02 -10.77 10.45
C GLY A 197 0.84 -10.97 9.51
N GLY A 198 0.97 -10.48 8.30
CA GLY A 198 -0.04 -10.63 7.26
C GLY A 198 0.22 -11.87 6.41
N VAL A 199 -0.84 -12.60 6.09
CA VAL A 199 -0.85 -13.76 5.18
C VAL A 199 -1.09 -13.30 3.76
N SER A 200 -0.28 -13.81 2.84
CA SER A 200 -0.46 -13.68 1.39
C SER A 200 -0.37 -15.04 0.72
N GLY A 201 -0.81 -15.13 -0.52
CA GLY A 201 -0.83 -16.36 -1.31
C GLY A 201 -2.22 -16.98 -1.39
N LYS A 202 -2.27 -18.27 -1.71
CA LYS A 202 -3.51 -18.99 -2.04
C LYS A 202 -4.67 -18.80 -1.07
N PRO A 203 -4.48 -18.79 0.27
CA PRO A 203 -5.59 -18.58 1.21
C PRO A 203 -6.28 -17.23 1.08
N LEU A 204 -5.57 -16.20 0.59
CA LEU A 204 -6.11 -14.86 0.42
C LEU A 204 -6.91 -14.69 -0.89
N THR A 205 -6.65 -15.48 -1.91
CA THR A 205 -7.18 -15.29 -3.27
C THR A 205 -8.70 -15.11 -3.30
N LYS A 206 -9.44 -15.98 -2.61
CA LYS A 206 -10.90 -15.91 -2.59
C LYS A 206 -11.38 -14.58 -1.99
N ARG A 207 -10.88 -14.23 -0.80
CA ARG A 207 -11.31 -13.01 -0.10
C ARG A 207 -10.92 -11.75 -0.86
N SER A 208 -9.72 -11.70 -1.43
CA SER A 208 -9.28 -10.58 -2.27
C SER A 208 -10.22 -10.38 -3.47
N THR A 209 -10.57 -11.48 -4.15
CA THR A 209 -11.51 -11.45 -5.29
C THR A 209 -12.91 -10.99 -4.87
N GLU A 210 -13.42 -11.45 -3.73
CA GLU A 210 -14.71 -11.01 -3.17
C GLU A 210 -14.74 -9.51 -2.88
N VAL A 211 -13.68 -8.98 -2.26
CA VAL A 211 -13.53 -7.54 -1.98
C VAL A 211 -13.52 -6.72 -3.26
N ILE A 212 -12.74 -7.14 -4.25
CA ILE A 212 -12.68 -6.47 -5.56
C ILE A 212 -14.04 -6.44 -6.22
N LYS A 213 -14.72 -7.60 -6.25
CA LYS A 213 -16.07 -7.72 -6.83
C LYS A 213 -17.06 -6.81 -6.11
N TYR A 214 -17.11 -6.86 -4.77
CA TYR A 214 -18.01 -6.03 -3.97
C TYR A 214 -17.83 -4.54 -4.27
N ILE A 215 -16.59 -4.06 -4.23
CA ILE A 215 -16.28 -2.64 -4.51
C ILE A 215 -16.67 -2.26 -5.94
N HIS A 216 -16.36 -3.12 -6.91
CA HIS A 216 -16.70 -2.85 -8.31
C HIS A 216 -18.22 -2.74 -8.51
N GLU A 217 -18.99 -3.68 -7.95
CA GLU A 217 -20.45 -3.66 -8.02
C GLU A 217 -21.03 -2.45 -7.28
N LYS A 218 -20.57 -2.15 -6.07
CA LYS A 218 -21.04 -1.04 -5.26
C LYS A 218 -20.74 0.33 -5.89
N SER A 219 -19.59 0.48 -6.51
CA SER A 219 -19.19 1.71 -7.20
C SER A 219 -19.75 1.83 -8.62
N ASN A 220 -20.46 0.81 -9.12
CA ASN A 220 -20.84 0.70 -10.55
C ASN A 220 -19.64 0.88 -11.50
N GLY A 221 -18.46 0.44 -11.11
CA GLY A 221 -17.24 0.58 -11.89
C GLY A 221 -16.77 2.02 -12.10
N SER A 222 -17.16 2.96 -11.24
CA SER A 222 -16.88 4.40 -11.41
C SER A 222 -15.40 4.79 -11.29
N PHE A 223 -14.57 3.91 -10.77
CA PHE A 223 -13.11 4.11 -10.65
C PHE A 223 -12.35 2.78 -10.86
N PRO A 224 -11.07 2.85 -11.30
CA PRO A 224 -10.24 1.67 -11.49
C PRO A 224 -9.81 1.02 -10.18
N ILE A 225 -9.62 -0.30 -10.23
CA ILE A 225 -9.08 -1.10 -9.12
C ILE A 225 -7.88 -1.89 -9.63
N ILE A 226 -6.73 -1.73 -8.99
CA ILE A 226 -5.58 -2.61 -9.20
C ILE A 226 -5.75 -3.82 -8.27
N GLY A 227 -6.00 -5.00 -8.87
CA GLY A 227 -6.16 -6.25 -8.14
C GLY A 227 -4.83 -6.82 -7.68
N VAL A 228 -4.72 -7.18 -6.40
CA VAL A 228 -3.55 -7.84 -5.79
C VAL A 228 -4.05 -8.88 -4.79
N GLY A 229 -3.55 -10.13 -4.92
CA GLY A 229 -3.93 -11.20 -4.00
C GLY A 229 -3.57 -12.58 -4.49
#